data_e318676302d756ab9c0651629b7af889
#
_entry.id   e318676302d756ab9c0651629b7af889
#
_cell.length_a   1.000
_cell.length_b   1.000
_cell.length_c   1.000
_cell.angle_alpha   90.00
_cell.angle_beta   90.00
_cell.angle_gamma   90.00
#
_symmetry.space_group_name_H-M   'P 1'
#
loop_
_entity.id
_entity.type
_entity.pdbx_description
1 polymer ?
#
loop_
_entity_poly.entity_id
_entity_poly.type
_entity_poly.pdbx_seq_one_letter_code
_entity_poly.pdbx_strand_id
1 'polypeptide(L)'
;MMPFVADMPPQIQERVVCSISAAVKYEVPANIVLAVAEKEAGKPGQWVRNTNGTHDVGPMQFNTTYLRDLARYGITADDVAAAGCYSFDLAAWRLRMHIRNDKGDLWTKAANYHSRTPRYNTVYRADLIRKATKWADWLEARFVTLDV
;
A
#
# COMPACT_ATOMS: atom_id res chain seq x y z
N MET A 1 -6.57 -21.14 -2.70
CA MET A 1 -5.19 -21.10 -2.20
C MET A 1 -4.37 -20.13 -3.03
N MET A 2 -3.65 -19.23 -2.36
CA MET A 2 -2.79 -18.29 -3.07
C MET A 2 -1.49 -18.97 -3.52
N PRO A 3 -1.02 -18.69 -4.74
CA PRO A 3 0.17 -19.34 -5.29
C PRO A 3 1.46 -18.90 -4.60
N PHE A 4 2.56 -19.62 -4.86
CA PHE A 4 3.89 -19.15 -4.51
C PHE A 4 4.22 -17.89 -5.33
N VAL A 5 5.10 -17.04 -4.79
CA VAL A 5 5.50 -15.80 -5.49
C VAL A 5 6.03 -16.10 -6.89
N ALA A 6 6.85 -17.15 -7.04
CA ALA A 6 7.42 -17.55 -8.34
C ALA A 6 6.37 -17.87 -9.41
N ASP A 7 5.17 -18.25 -9.00
CA ASP A 7 4.07 -18.63 -9.91
C ASP A 7 3.14 -17.46 -10.23
N MET A 8 3.36 -16.31 -9.61
CA MET A 8 2.56 -15.11 -9.86
C MET A 8 3.02 -14.40 -11.15
N PRO A 9 2.13 -13.67 -11.84
CA PRO A 9 2.55 -12.78 -12.92
C PRO A 9 3.63 -11.81 -12.44
N PRO A 10 4.60 -11.41 -13.29
CA PRO A 10 5.72 -10.57 -12.87
C PRO A 10 5.33 -9.28 -12.15
N GLN A 11 4.26 -8.62 -12.59
CA GLN A 11 3.78 -7.39 -11.94
C GLN A 11 3.28 -7.64 -10.53
N ILE A 12 2.63 -8.78 -10.29
CA ILE A 12 2.17 -9.18 -8.96
C ILE A 12 3.36 -9.58 -8.09
N GLN A 13 4.36 -10.27 -8.66
CA GLN A 13 5.60 -10.59 -7.94
C GLN A 13 6.28 -9.34 -7.43
N GLU A 14 6.44 -8.32 -8.27
CA GLU A 14 7.04 -7.04 -7.90
C GLU A 14 6.24 -6.40 -6.74
N ARG A 15 4.92 -6.37 -6.85
CA ARG A 15 4.05 -5.82 -5.81
C ARG A 15 4.26 -6.52 -4.47
N VAL A 16 4.29 -7.85 -4.48
CA VAL A 16 4.44 -8.64 -3.25
C VAL A 16 5.83 -8.46 -2.65
N VAL A 17 6.88 -8.61 -3.44
CA VAL A 17 8.25 -8.50 -2.96
C VAL A 17 8.55 -7.09 -2.45
N CYS A 18 8.17 -6.07 -3.19
CA CYS A 18 8.38 -4.67 -2.79
C CYS A 18 7.59 -4.32 -1.52
N SER A 19 6.35 -4.81 -1.40
CA SER A 19 5.52 -4.56 -0.22
C SER A 19 6.11 -5.17 1.04
N ILE A 20 6.59 -6.41 0.98
CA ILE A 20 7.22 -7.08 2.12
C ILE A 20 8.51 -6.37 2.52
N SER A 21 9.36 -6.04 1.57
CA SER A 21 10.61 -5.31 1.81
C SER A 21 10.35 -3.95 2.45
N ALA A 22 9.38 -3.20 1.94
CA ALA A 22 9.01 -1.90 2.48
C ALA A 22 8.43 -2.01 3.89
N ALA A 23 7.61 -3.03 4.16
CA ALA A 23 7.04 -3.28 5.48
C ALA A 23 8.13 -3.52 6.52
N VAL A 24 9.13 -4.32 6.19
CA VAL A 24 10.28 -4.57 7.07
C VAL A 24 11.06 -3.27 7.31
N LYS A 25 11.34 -2.53 6.25
CA LYS A 25 12.12 -1.29 6.32
C LYS A 25 11.48 -0.24 7.22
N TYR A 26 10.18 -0.08 7.13
CA TYR A 26 9.44 0.96 7.88
C TYR A 26 8.70 0.43 9.11
N GLU A 27 8.89 -0.85 9.43
CA GLU A 27 8.28 -1.49 10.60
C GLU A 27 6.75 -1.36 10.62
N VAL A 28 6.13 -1.64 9.47
CA VAL A 28 4.68 -1.70 9.29
C VAL A 28 4.29 -3.17 9.11
N PRO A 29 3.14 -3.62 9.65
CA PRO A 29 2.70 -5.00 9.40
C PRO A 29 2.63 -5.32 7.91
N ALA A 30 3.33 -6.37 7.47
CA ALA A 30 3.44 -6.71 6.06
C ALA A 30 2.09 -7.01 5.41
N ASN A 31 1.17 -7.64 6.16
CA ASN A 31 -0.18 -7.92 5.65
C ASN A 31 -0.97 -6.63 5.34
N ILE A 32 -0.72 -5.57 6.09
CA ILE A 32 -1.37 -4.27 5.84
C ILE A 32 -0.81 -3.64 4.56
N VAL A 33 0.51 -3.62 4.38
CA VAL A 33 1.12 -3.08 3.16
C VAL A 33 0.65 -3.86 1.94
N LEU A 34 0.65 -5.19 2.01
CA LEU A 34 0.17 -6.05 0.92
C LEU A 34 -1.30 -5.80 0.59
N ALA A 35 -2.14 -5.61 1.61
CA ALA A 35 -3.57 -5.36 1.43
C ALA A 35 -3.81 -4.00 0.76
N VAL A 36 -3.10 -2.95 1.18
CA VAL A 36 -3.18 -1.63 0.54
C VAL A 36 -2.73 -1.73 -0.91
N ALA A 37 -1.61 -2.40 -1.18
CA ALA A 37 -1.11 -2.58 -2.54
C ALA A 37 -2.12 -3.30 -3.44
N GLU A 38 -2.77 -4.33 -2.92
CA GLU A 38 -3.81 -5.05 -3.66
C GLU A 38 -5.03 -4.16 -3.92
N LYS A 39 -5.45 -3.37 -2.95
CA LYS A 39 -6.59 -2.46 -3.12
C LYS A 39 -6.30 -1.37 -4.13
N GLU A 40 -5.14 -0.76 -4.06
CA GLU A 40 -4.78 0.31 -4.99
C GLU A 40 -4.55 -0.24 -6.40
N ALA A 41 -3.83 -1.35 -6.52
CA ALA A 41 -3.65 -2.13 -7.76
C ALA A 41 -3.31 -1.31 -8.99
N GLY A 42 -2.58 -0.22 -8.82
CA GLY A 42 -2.16 0.62 -9.93
C GLY A 42 -1.02 -0.02 -10.73
N LYS A 43 -0.74 0.57 -11.89
CA LYS A 43 0.31 0.11 -12.79
C LYS A 43 1.41 1.16 -12.88
N PRO A 44 2.66 0.76 -13.17
CA PRO A 44 3.71 1.73 -13.46
C PRO A 44 3.28 2.68 -14.59
N GLY A 45 3.52 3.97 -14.41
CA GLY A 45 3.17 5.00 -15.37
C GLY A 45 1.70 5.40 -15.44
N GLN A 46 0.84 4.75 -14.66
CA GLN A 46 -0.61 4.99 -14.71
C GLN A 46 -0.98 6.28 -13.98
N TRP A 47 -1.88 7.04 -14.61
CA TRP A 47 -2.55 8.20 -14.03
C TRP A 47 -4.04 8.00 -14.16
N VAL A 48 -4.74 7.80 -13.05
CA VAL A 48 -6.19 7.59 -13.02
C VAL A 48 -6.87 8.89 -12.65
N ARG A 49 -7.69 9.43 -13.54
CA ARG A 49 -8.40 10.68 -13.30
C ARG A 49 -9.58 10.47 -12.35
N ASN A 50 -9.69 11.33 -11.35
CA ASN A 50 -10.80 11.39 -10.42
C ASN A 50 -11.82 12.47 -10.85
N THR A 51 -13.05 12.35 -10.37
CA THR A 51 -14.12 13.30 -10.70
C THR A 51 -13.83 14.73 -10.23
N ASN A 52 -12.99 14.90 -9.20
CA ASN A 52 -12.60 16.22 -8.70
C ASN A 52 -11.42 16.85 -9.44
N GLY A 53 -10.98 16.25 -10.54
CA GLY A 53 -9.88 16.77 -11.36
C GLY A 53 -8.50 16.34 -10.90
N THR A 54 -8.36 15.68 -9.76
CA THR A 54 -7.08 15.10 -9.33
C THR A 54 -6.82 13.77 -10.03
N HIS A 55 -5.61 13.25 -9.90
CA HIS A 55 -5.24 11.95 -10.43
C HIS A 55 -4.62 11.11 -9.33
N ASP A 56 -4.82 9.79 -9.41
CA ASP A 56 -4.09 8.83 -8.61
C ASP A 56 -3.00 8.22 -9.47
N VAL A 57 -1.77 8.20 -8.98
CA VAL A 57 -0.58 7.98 -9.78
C VAL A 57 0.17 6.72 -9.34
N GLY A 58 0.48 5.87 -10.33
CA GLY A 58 1.37 4.73 -10.18
C GLY A 58 0.83 3.54 -9.43
N PRO A 59 1.71 2.58 -9.09
CA PRO A 59 1.31 1.32 -8.47
C PRO A 59 0.52 1.47 -7.17
N MET A 60 0.83 2.49 -6.36
CA MET A 60 0.19 2.73 -5.07
C MET A 60 -0.80 3.87 -5.09
N GLN A 61 -1.14 4.38 -6.27
CA GLN A 61 -2.22 5.35 -6.49
C GLN A 61 -2.11 6.61 -5.62
N PHE A 62 -0.93 7.23 -5.60
CA PHE A 62 -0.73 8.50 -4.90
C PHE A 62 -1.52 9.61 -5.56
N ASN A 63 -2.40 10.25 -4.78
CA ASN A 63 -3.19 11.38 -5.27
C ASN A 63 -2.30 12.60 -5.51
N THR A 64 -2.58 13.33 -6.59
CA THR A 64 -1.79 14.52 -6.96
C THR A 64 -1.82 15.60 -5.87
N THR A 65 -2.89 15.70 -5.08
CA THR A 65 -2.94 16.61 -3.93
C THR A 65 -1.90 16.24 -2.88
N TYR A 66 -1.76 14.95 -2.58
CA TYR A 66 -0.75 14.46 -1.64
C TYR A 66 0.65 14.67 -2.19
N LEU A 67 0.86 14.45 -3.50
CA LEU A 67 2.15 14.67 -4.15
C LEU A 67 2.60 16.14 -4.06
N ARG A 68 1.68 17.08 -4.04
CA ARG A 68 1.99 18.49 -3.83
C ARG A 68 2.68 18.70 -2.48
N ASP A 69 2.21 18.04 -1.43
CA ASP A 69 2.83 18.13 -0.10
C ASP A 69 4.21 17.48 -0.06
N LEU A 70 4.43 16.43 -0.87
CA LEU A 70 5.70 15.74 -0.95
C LEU A 70 6.75 16.47 -1.79
N ALA A 71 6.34 17.43 -2.60
CA ALA A 71 7.24 18.18 -3.49
C ALA A 71 8.36 18.88 -2.72
N ARG A 72 8.11 19.32 -1.49
CA ARG A 72 9.13 19.94 -0.62
C ARG A 72 10.28 19.00 -0.29
N TYR A 73 10.09 17.67 -0.43
CA TYR A 73 11.13 16.67 -0.23
C TYR A 73 11.79 16.23 -1.54
N GLY A 74 11.45 16.90 -2.65
CA GLY A 74 11.96 16.53 -3.98
C GLY A 74 11.30 15.32 -4.60
N ILE A 75 10.18 14.85 -4.05
CA ILE A 75 9.45 13.69 -4.57
C ILE A 75 8.48 14.15 -5.65
N THR A 76 8.57 13.53 -6.83
CA THR A 76 7.76 13.90 -7.99
C THR A 76 6.75 12.80 -8.34
N ALA A 77 5.77 13.15 -9.18
CA ALA A 77 4.82 12.17 -9.71
C ALA A 77 5.53 11.08 -10.52
N ASP A 78 6.58 11.43 -11.28
CA ASP A 78 7.34 10.45 -12.03
C ASP A 78 8.03 9.42 -11.12
N ASP A 79 8.53 9.86 -9.95
CA ASP A 79 9.14 8.98 -8.97
C ASP A 79 8.16 7.90 -8.51
N VAL A 80 6.93 8.29 -8.17
CA VAL A 80 5.92 7.36 -7.64
C VAL A 80 5.23 6.56 -8.75
N ALA A 81 5.28 7.02 -9.98
CA ALA A 81 4.74 6.31 -11.14
C ALA A 81 5.67 5.21 -11.64
N ALA A 82 6.96 5.28 -11.33
CA ALA A 82 7.96 4.37 -11.90
C ALA A 82 7.74 2.92 -11.44
N ALA A 83 8.19 1.99 -12.27
CA ALA A 83 8.34 0.59 -11.88
C ALA A 83 9.40 0.45 -10.77
N GLY A 84 9.40 -0.68 -10.07
CA GLY A 84 10.31 -0.94 -8.96
C GLY A 84 9.68 -0.69 -7.61
N CYS A 85 10.49 -0.64 -6.57
CA CYS A 85 9.99 -0.62 -5.19
C CYS A 85 9.75 0.77 -4.61
N TYR A 86 10.13 1.84 -5.28
CA TYR A 86 10.07 3.19 -4.68
C TYR A 86 8.66 3.57 -4.20
N SER A 87 7.63 3.36 -5.03
CA SER A 87 6.26 3.71 -4.66
C SER A 87 5.77 2.88 -3.47
N PHE A 88 6.21 1.63 -3.36
CA PHE A 88 5.86 0.75 -2.23
C PHE A 88 6.58 1.19 -0.96
N ASP A 89 7.83 1.60 -1.06
CA ASP A 89 8.58 2.18 0.05
C ASP A 89 7.90 3.43 0.59
N LEU A 90 7.52 4.33 -0.31
CA LEU A 90 6.85 5.57 0.06
C LEU A 90 5.48 5.30 0.70
N ALA A 91 4.74 4.33 0.16
CA ALA A 91 3.44 3.93 0.71
C ALA A 91 3.58 3.35 2.13
N ALA A 92 4.58 2.50 2.36
CA ALA A 92 4.83 1.95 3.69
C ALA A 92 5.23 3.05 4.68
N TRP A 93 6.06 4.00 4.26
CA TRP A 93 6.41 5.17 5.07
C TRP A 93 5.14 5.97 5.43
N ARG A 94 4.29 6.22 4.45
CA ARG A 94 3.02 6.94 4.67
C ARG A 94 2.10 6.20 5.66
N LEU A 95 1.96 4.89 5.50
CA LEU A 95 1.20 4.07 6.43
C LEU A 95 1.76 4.16 7.86
N ARG A 96 3.09 4.11 7.99
CA ARG A 96 3.71 4.29 9.31
C ARG A 96 3.37 5.64 9.92
N MET A 97 3.36 6.71 9.13
CA MET A 97 3.00 8.03 9.62
C MET A 97 1.54 8.08 10.11
N HIS A 98 0.62 7.47 9.36
CA HIS A 98 -0.77 7.35 9.80
C HIS A 98 -0.90 6.55 11.09
N ILE A 99 -0.23 5.40 11.16
CA ILE A 99 -0.31 4.53 12.34
C ILE A 99 0.26 5.22 13.59
N ARG A 100 1.33 5.99 13.45
CA ARG A 100 1.96 6.68 14.58
C ARG A 100 1.23 7.93 15.02
N ASN A 101 0.71 8.70 14.09
CA ASN A 101 0.29 10.08 14.34
C ASN A 101 -1.22 10.28 14.34
N ASP A 102 -1.99 9.43 13.66
CA ASP A 102 -3.42 9.59 13.53
C ASP A 102 -4.16 9.03 14.75
N LYS A 103 -5.45 9.32 14.84
CA LYS A 103 -6.32 8.85 15.92
C LYS A 103 -7.15 7.68 15.45
N GLY A 104 -7.56 6.85 16.42
CA GLY A 104 -8.39 5.68 16.17
C GLY A 104 -7.62 4.37 16.35
N ASP A 105 -8.27 3.27 16.01
CA ASP A 105 -7.61 1.97 16.02
C ASP A 105 -6.69 1.79 14.81
N LEU A 106 -5.92 0.69 14.80
CA LEU A 106 -4.97 0.39 13.73
C LEU A 106 -5.62 0.44 12.34
N TRP A 107 -6.80 -0.15 12.20
CA TRP A 107 -7.46 -0.26 10.90
C TRP A 107 -7.99 1.07 10.40
N THR A 108 -8.53 1.90 11.29
CA THR A 108 -8.95 3.26 10.96
C THR A 108 -7.77 4.09 10.50
N LYS A 109 -6.65 3.99 11.20
CA LYS A 109 -5.42 4.70 10.85
C LYS A 109 -4.86 4.25 9.50
N ALA A 110 -4.79 2.95 9.28
CA ALA A 110 -4.31 2.40 8.00
C ALA A 110 -5.21 2.83 6.82
N ALA A 111 -6.52 2.80 7.03
CA ALA A 111 -7.49 3.23 6.01
C ALA A 111 -7.43 4.74 5.71
N ASN A 112 -6.80 5.54 6.56
CA ASN A 112 -6.53 6.95 6.28
C ASN A 112 -5.60 7.13 5.07
N TYR A 113 -4.91 6.08 4.66
CA TYR A 113 -4.19 6.06 3.38
C TYR A 113 -5.11 6.46 2.23
N HIS A 114 -6.34 5.99 2.25
CA HIS A 114 -7.35 6.33 1.25
C HIS A 114 -8.08 7.63 1.59
N SER A 115 -8.64 7.72 2.81
CA SER A 115 -9.41 8.89 3.21
C SER A 115 -9.60 8.94 4.73
N ARG A 116 -9.54 10.17 5.27
CA ARG A 116 -9.91 10.45 6.66
C ARG A 116 -11.41 10.71 6.83
N THR A 117 -12.13 10.90 5.73
CA THR A 117 -13.58 11.11 5.76
C THR A 117 -14.25 9.82 6.23
N PRO A 118 -15.02 9.86 7.35
CA PRO A 118 -15.52 8.63 7.99
C PRO A 118 -16.26 7.66 7.05
N ARG A 119 -17.13 8.16 6.20
CA ARG A 119 -17.90 7.30 5.28
C ARG A 119 -17.00 6.56 4.28
N TYR A 120 -15.95 7.20 3.78
CA TYR A 120 -15.02 6.57 2.84
C TYR A 120 -14.02 5.68 3.56
N ASN A 121 -13.55 6.12 4.73
CA ASN A 121 -12.68 5.32 5.57
C ASN A 121 -13.34 3.99 5.97
N THR A 122 -14.60 4.04 6.38
CA THR A 122 -15.34 2.84 6.82
C THR A 122 -15.42 1.78 5.72
N VAL A 123 -15.77 2.18 4.50
CA VAL A 123 -15.87 1.24 3.36
C VAL A 123 -14.52 0.67 3.00
N TYR A 124 -13.50 1.53 2.90
CA TYR A 124 -12.14 1.10 2.59
C TYR A 124 -11.61 0.15 3.67
N ARG A 125 -11.81 0.50 4.92
CA ARG A 125 -11.35 -0.27 6.09
C ARG A 125 -11.93 -1.69 6.12
N ALA A 126 -13.20 -1.86 5.84
CA ALA A 126 -13.84 -3.17 5.84
C ALA A 126 -13.17 -4.12 4.82
N ASP A 127 -12.93 -3.62 3.61
CA ASP A 127 -12.26 -4.39 2.57
C ASP A 127 -10.76 -4.60 2.88
N LEU A 128 -10.12 -3.60 3.48
CA LEU A 128 -8.73 -3.68 3.90
C LEU A 128 -8.52 -4.80 4.93
N ILE A 129 -9.39 -4.89 5.94
CA ILE A 129 -9.32 -5.94 6.96
C ILE A 129 -9.44 -7.32 6.32
N ARG A 130 -10.39 -7.49 5.40
CA ARG A 130 -10.59 -8.77 4.70
C ARG A 130 -9.34 -9.17 3.92
N LYS A 131 -8.75 -8.25 3.18
CA LYS A 131 -7.54 -8.50 2.40
C LYS A 131 -6.32 -8.74 3.30
N ALA A 132 -6.18 -7.95 4.35
CA ALA A 132 -5.06 -8.10 5.29
C ALA A 132 -5.11 -9.44 6.03
N THR A 133 -6.30 -9.93 6.36
CA THR A 133 -6.47 -11.26 6.97
C THR A 133 -6.00 -12.36 6.00
N LYS A 134 -6.40 -12.27 4.75
CA LYS A 134 -5.97 -13.19 3.71
C LYS A 134 -4.44 -13.19 3.54
N TRP A 135 -3.84 -12.01 3.50
CA TRP A 135 -2.39 -11.89 3.38
C TRP A 135 -1.65 -12.39 4.63
N ALA A 136 -2.21 -12.17 5.83
CA ALA A 136 -1.62 -12.72 7.06
C ALA A 136 -1.55 -14.23 7.01
N ASP A 137 -2.61 -14.90 6.56
CA ASP A 137 -2.63 -16.34 6.40
C ASP A 137 -1.61 -16.83 5.37
N TRP A 138 -1.50 -16.11 4.25
CA TRP A 138 -0.53 -16.43 3.21
C TRP A 138 0.92 -16.29 3.71
N LEU A 139 1.22 -15.23 4.44
CA LEU A 139 2.54 -14.99 5.03
C LEU A 139 2.89 -16.06 6.06
N GLU A 140 1.95 -16.38 6.95
CA GLU A 140 2.16 -17.40 7.97
C GLU A 140 2.48 -18.75 7.35
N ALA A 141 1.76 -19.15 6.31
CA ALA A 141 1.98 -20.41 5.63
C ALA A 141 3.36 -20.52 4.96
N ARG A 142 4.02 -19.37 4.66
CA ARG A 142 5.30 -19.36 3.93
C ARG A 142 6.51 -19.09 4.80
N PHE A 143 6.33 -18.50 5.98
CA PHE A 143 7.45 -18.05 6.81
C PHE A 143 7.50 -18.68 8.20
N VAL A 144 6.46 -19.41 8.62
CA VAL A 144 6.39 -20.06 9.94
C VAL A 144 7.49 -21.11 10.12
N THR A 145 7.96 -21.69 9.03
CA THR A 145 8.99 -22.73 9.06
C THR A 145 10.36 -22.27 9.57
N LEU A 146 10.52 -20.99 9.85
CA LEU A 146 11.74 -20.43 10.42
C LEU A 146 11.81 -20.58 11.94
N ASP A 147 10.74 -21.00 12.59
CA ASP A 147 10.72 -21.37 14.00
C ASP A 147 11.38 -22.74 14.17
N VAL A 148 12.57 -22.71 14.65
CA VAL A 148 13.31 -23.93 14.94
C VAL A 148 13.28 -24.21 16.44
#